data_a4bb5729c42164379541cee006ddfc60
#
_entry.id   a4bb5729c42164379541cee006ddfc60
#
_cell.length_a   1.000
_cell.length_b   1.000
_cell.length_c   1.000
_cell.angle_alpha   90.00
_cell.angle_beta   90.00
_cell.angle_gamma   90.00
#
_symmetry.space_group_name_H-M   'P 1'
#
loop_
_entity.id
_entity.type
_entity.pdbx_description
1 polymer ?
#
loop_
_entity_poly.entity_id
_entity_poly.type
_entity_poly.pdbx_seq_one_letter_code
_entity_poly.pdbx_strand_id
1 'polypeptide(L)'
;MNYKFYLPSGADITNVKINHAHNVKVTYGNNIELKDGDTVDLTGYKTRDNYHYECYRIELKSSTGSTTYTFYVADSLPAVFIDTLGIGVNAFKLNQMENVDAKVEMLNKDGTYEYQDGELDYTEIKVRGNTTPDLYKKPYQLKLENKTDLFGLGEAKTWILLANYLDQSFLRNATMFELAK
;
A
#
# COMPACT_ATOMS: atom_id res chain seq x y z
N MET A 1 16.02 -10.50 -8.39
CA MET A 1 15.22 -10.13 -7.20
C MET A 1 13.78 -9.89 -7.67
N ASN A 2 12.78 -10.15 -6.81
CA ASN A 2 11.36 -9.98 -7.19
C ASN A 2 10.68 -9.07 -6.18
N TYR A 3 10.05 -8.00 -6.66
CA TYR A 3 9.23 -7.10 -5.85
C TYR A 3 7.77 -7.20 -6.27
N LYS A 4 6.88 -7.07 -5.30
CA LYS A 4 5.43 -7.06 -5.51
C LYS A 4 4.85 -5.76 -4.98
N PHE A 5 4.01 -5.12 -5.78
CA PHE A 5 3.31 -3.89 -5.45
C PHE A 5 1.82 -4.10 -5.60
N TYR A 6 1.07 -3.54 -4.68
CA TYR A 6 -0.39 -3.54 -4.71
C TYR A 6 -0.84 -2.08 -4.92
N LEU A 7 -1.46 -1.83 -6.05
CA LEU A 7 -1.89 -0.51 -6.48
C LEU A 7 -3.41 -0.38 -6.27
N PRO A 8 -3.92 0.81 -5.96
CA PRO A 8 -5.36 1.08 -5.92
C PRO A 8 -5.98 0.92 -7.31
N SER A 9 -7.30 0.76 -7.39
CA SER A 9 -8.03 0.58 -8.65
C SER A 9 -7.89 1.77 -9.59
N GLY A 10 -7.70 2.94 -9.18
CA GLY A 10 -7.49 4.13 -10.02
C GLY A 10 -6.04 4.40 -10.42
N ALA A 11 -5.08 3.50 -10.09
CA ALA A 11 -3.67 3.73 -10.43
C ALA A 11 -3.45 3.80 -11.94
N ASP A 12 -2.78 4.85 -12.40
CA ASP A 12 -2.38 5.00 -13.80
C ASP A 12 -1.21 4.07 -14.13
N ILE A 13 -1.53 2.91 -14.70
CA ILE A 13 -0.56 1.92 -15.15
C ILE A 13 0.00 2.21 -16.55
N THR A 14 -0.52 3.23 -17.24
CA THR A 14 -0.05 3.63 -18.56
C THR A 14 1.17 4.56 -18.49
N ASN A 15 1.45 5.10 -17.30
CA ASN A 15 2.46 6.14 -17.11
C ASN A 15 3.29 5.91 -15.84
N VAL A 16 3.77 4.70 -15.64
CA VAL A 16 4.53 4.32 -14.43
C VAL A 16 5.95 4.87 -14.51
N LYS A 17 6.27 5.83 -13.62
CA LYS A 17 7.58 6.47 -13.57
C LYS A 17 8.62 5.55 -12.96
N ILE A 18 9.74 5.38 -13.64
CA ILE A 18 10.89 4.59 -13.18
C ILE A 18 12.02 5.53 -12.76
N ASN A 19 12.40 5.45 -11.48
CA ASN A 19 13.55 6.16 -10.96
C ASN A 19 14.69 5.18 -10.67
N HIS A 20 15.90 5.52 -11.07
CA HIS A 20 17.10 4.71 -10.81
C HIS A 20 18.34 5.59 -10.61
N ALA A 21 19.41 5.02 -10.10
CA ALA A 21 20.65 5.75 -9.89
C ALA A 21 21.25 6.24 -11.23
N HIS A 22 21.72 7.49 -11.26
CA HIS A 22 22.21 8.16 -12.48
C HIS A 22 23.31 7.41 -13.25
N ASN A 23 24.10 6.59 -12.57
CA ASN A 23 25.21 5.85 -13.16
C ASN A 23 24.88 4.41 -13.55
N VAL A 24 23.59 4.03 -13.51
CA VAL A 24 23.15 2.68 -13.81
C VAL A 24 22.37 2.70 -15.12
N LYS A 25 22.86 1.97 -16.12
CA LYS A 25 22.10 1.73 -17.35
C LYS A 25 21.02 0.70 -17.05
N VAL A 26 19.75 1.07 -17.25
CA VAL A 26 18.58 0.21 -17.06
C VAL A 26 17.92 -0.02 -18.40
N THR A 27 17.53 -1.27 -18.68
CA THR A 27 16.78 -1.64 -19.88
C THR A 27 15.58 -2.51 -19.53
N TYR A 28 14.56 -2.53 -20.39
CA TYR A 28 13.38 -3.39 -20.24
C TYR A 28 12.90 -3.91 -21.61
N GLY A 29 12.01 -4.89 -21.59
CA GLY A 29 11.45 -5.49 -22.80
C GLY A 29 12.54 -5.93 -23.78
N ASN A 30 12.49 -5.45 -25.02
CA ASN A 30 13.46 -5.74 -26.08
C ASN A 30 14.73 -4.88 -25.97
N ASN A 31 15.30 -4.74 -24.78
CA ASN A 31 16.48 -3.92 -24.48
C ASN A 31 16.27 -2.41 -24.71
N ILE A 32 15.08 -1.92 -24.52
CA ILE A 32 14.78 -0.49 -24.54
C ILE A 32 15.46 0.15 -23.33
N GLU A 33 16.30 1.15 -23.55
CA GLU A 33 16.99 1.86 -22.50
C GLU A 33 16.06 2.87 -21.83
N LEU A 34 16.05 2.86 -20.49
CA LEU A 34 15.33 3.82 -19.64
C LEU A 34 16.32 4.83 -19.06
N LYS A 35 15.97 6.09 -19.14
CA LYS A 35 16.62 7.17 -18.39
C LYS A 35 15.93 7.32 -17.04
N ASP A 36 16.63 7.86 -16.07
CA ASP A 36 16.04 8.18 -14.77
C ASP A 36 14.87 9.15 -14.95
N GLY A 37 13.71 8.75 -14.42
CA GLY A 37 12.46 9.50 -14.55
C GLY A 37 11.63 9.19 -15.79
N ASP A 38 12.07 8.32 -16.68
CA ASP A 38 11.26 7.85 -17.81
C ASP A 38 10.04 7.07 -17.32
N THR A 39 9.00 7.03 -18.15
CA THR A 39 7.75 6.32 -17.85
C THR A 39 7.59 5.10 -18.73
N VAL A 40 6.92 4.09 -18.18
CA VAL A 40 6.61 2.84 -18.88
C VAL A 40 5.10 2.59 -18.83
N ASP A 41 4.54 2.25 -19.97
CA ASP A 41 3.18 1.73 -20.09
C ASP A 41 3.19 0.23 -19.75
N LEU A 42 2.53 -0.15 -18.67
CA LEU A 42 2.44 -1.53 -18.22
C LEU A 42 1.31 -2.32 -18.88
N THR A 43 0.42 -1.72 -19.67
CA THR A 43 -0.74 -2.42 -20.26
C THR A 43 -0.34 -3.60 -21.12
N GLY A 44 0.77 -3.48 -21.87
CA GLY A 44 1.35 -4.54 -22.67
C GLY A 44 2.02 -5.68 -21.89
N TYR A 45 2.13 -5.55 -20.56
CA TYR A 45 2.81 -6.51 -19.66
C TYR A 45 1.84 -7.26 -18.78
N LYS A 46 0.55 -7.27 -19.13
CA LYS A 46 -0.49 -8.01 -18.40
C LYS A 46 -0.22 -9.52 -18.46
N THR A 47 -0.30 -10.17 -17.30
CA THR A 47 -0.06 -11.62 -17.16
C THR A 47 -0.83 -12.16 -15.94
N ARG A 48 -0.61 -13.42 -15.60
CA ARG A 48 -1.12 -14.03 -14.36
C ARG A 48 0.04 -14.58 -13.55
N ASP A 49 -0.10 -14.50 -12.23
CA ASP A 49 0.84 -15.13 -11.31
C ASP A 49 0.57 -16.63 -11.14
N ASN A 50 1.36 -17.30 -10.30
CA ASN A 50 1.23 -18.74 -10.04
C ASN A 50 -0.10 -19.12 -9.34
N TYR A 51 -0.83 -18.16 -8.80
CA TYR A 51 -2.14 -18.33 -8.18
C TYR A 51 -3.27 -17.88 -9.11
N HIS A 52 -2.97 -17.64 -10.39
CA HIS A 52 -3.90 -17.19 -11.42
C HIS A 52 -4.48 -15.77 -11.23
N TYR A 53 -3.91 -14.96 -10.30
CA TYR A 53 -4.28 -13.56 -10.18
C TYR A 53 -3.71 -12.74 -11.34
N GLU A 54 -4.51 -11.86 -11.91
CA GLU A 54 -4.07 -10.91 -12.92
C GLU A 54 -3.07 -9.92 -12.31
N CYS A 55 -1.99 -9.69 -13.02
CA CYS A 55 -0.95 -8.75 -12.63
C CYS A 55 -0.24 -8.20 -13.86
N TYR A 56 0.52 -7.14 -13.65
CA TYR A 56 1.43 -6.57 -14.64
C TYR A 56 2.85 -6.87 -14.21
N ARG A 57 3.66 -7.44 -15.11
CA ARG A 57 5.03 -7.87 -14.76
C ARG A 57 6.04 -7.30 -15.73
N ILE A 58 7.01 -6.55 -15.21
CA ILE A 58 8.12 -6.01 -15.96
C ILE A 58 9.44 -6.49 -15.36
N GLU A 59 10.40 -6.84 -16.21
CA GLU A 59 11.77 -7.13 -15.83
C GLU A 59 12.67 -5.96 -16.24
N LEU A 60 13.32 -5.37 -15.25
CA LEU A 60 14.36 -4.35 -15.46
C LEU A 60 15.73 -5.02 -15.38
N LYS A 61 16.59 -4.74 -16.35
CA LYS A 61 17.95 -5.30 -16.44
C LYS A 61 18.98 -4.20 -16.31
N SER A 62 20.03 -4.49 -15.56
CA SER A 62 21.21 -3.63 -15.40
C SER A 62 22.47 -4.44 -15.55
N SER A 63 23.63 -3.78 -15.50
CA SER A 63 24.94 -4.45 -15.50
C SER A 63 25.16 -5.40 -14.33
N THR A 64 24.42 -5.22 -13.23
CA THR A 64 24.52 -6.04 -12.00
C THR A 64 23.51 -7.17 -11.93
N GLY A 65 22.60 -7.28 -12.90
CA GLY A 65 21.59 -8.33 -12.94
C GLY A 65 20.22 -7.87 -13.36
N SER A 66 19.20 -8.72 -13.13
CA SER A 66 17.82 -8.39 -13.41
C SER A 66 16.94 -8.38 -12.16
N THR A 67 15.91 -7.55 -12.19
CA THR A 67 14.92 -7.43 -11.13
C THR A 67 13.53 -7.45 -11.75
N THR A 68 12.66 -8.30 -11.25
CA THR A 68 11.27 -8.40 -11.69
C THR A 68 10.37 -7.61 -10.75
N TYR A 69 9.56 -6.76 -11.32
CA TYR A 69 8.52 -6.00 -10.62
C TYR A 69 7.15 -6.52 -11.04
N THR A 70 6.33 -6.87 -10.07
CA THR A 70 4.97 -7.36 -10.29
C THR A 70 3.99 -6.42 -9.61
N PHE A 71 3.05 -5.89 -10.38
CA PHE A 71 2.04 -4.95 -9.92
C PHE A 71 0.67 -5.65 -9.95
N TYR A 72 -0.04 -5.61 -8.83
CA TYR A 72 -1.42 -6.04 -8.70
C TYR A 72 -2.28 -4.80 -8.54
N VAL A 73 -3.27 -4.62 -9.39
CA VAL A 73 -4.25 -3.55 -9.23
C VAL A 73 -5.45 -4.12 -8.47
N ALA A 74 -5.76 -3.50 -7.35
CA ALA A 74 -6.88 -3.91 -6.50
C ALA A 74 -8.18 -3.34 -7.07
N ASP A 75 -8.91 -4.15 -7.85
CA ASP A 75 -10.20 -3.73 -8.37
C ASP A 75 -11.21 -3.50 -7.24
N SER A 76 -11.85 -2.36 -7.25
CA SER A 76 -13.00 -2.02 -6.39
C SER A 76 -12.73 -1.98 -4.88
N LEU A 77 -11.49 -1.88 -4.44
CA LEU A 77 -11.15 -1.73 -3.02
C LEU A 77 -10.52 -0.36 -2.75
N PRO A 78 -10.88 0.28 -1.62
CA PRO A 78 -10.13 1.42 -1.12
C PRO A 78 -8.69 1.05 -0.79
N ALA A 79 -7.79 2.00 -0.88
CA ALA A 79 -6.39 1.81 -0.52
C ALA A 79 -5.98 2.77 0.61
N VAL A 80 -5.12 2.30 1.51
CA VAL A 80 -4.54 3.11 2.58
C VAL A 80 -3.02 3.04 2.43
N PHE A 81 -2.40 4.19 2.23
CA PHE A 81 -0.94 4.35 2.19
C PHE A 81 -0.47 4.98 3.49
N ILE A 82 0.56 4.43 4.06
CA ILE A 82 1.13 4.87 5.34
C ILE A 82 2.63 4.95 5.18
N ASP A 83 3.18 6.16 5.24
CA ASP A 83 4.61 6.41 5.28
C ASP A 83 5.01 6.80 6.71
N THR A 84 5.80 5.96 7.35
CA THR A 84 6.31 6.16 8.71
C THR A 84 7.57 7.02 8.76
N LEU A 85 7.81 7.85 7.78
CA LEU A 85 8.88 8.87 7.72
C LEU A 85 10.29 8.30 7.97
N GLY A 86 10.55 7.14 7.36
CA GLY A 86 11.86 6.48 7.45
C GLY A 86 12.05 5.60 8.69
N ILE A 87 11.07 5.50 9.56
CA ILE A 87 11.06 4.45 10.58
C ILE A 87 10.85 3.13 9.85
N GLY A 88 11.86 2.26 9.84
CA GLY A 88 11.77 0.98 9.13
C GLY A 88 10.60 0.14 9.62
N VAL A 89 9.93 -0.53 8.71
CA VAL A 89 8.75 -1.39 8.99
C VAL A 89 9.00 -2.37 10.14
N ASN A 90 10.22 -2.88 10.28
CA ASN A 90 10.58 -3.78 11.35
C ASN A 90 10.68 -3.07 12.71
N ALA A 91 11.27 -1.89 12.78
CA ALA A 91 11.35 -1.09 14.00
C ALA A 91 9.94 -0.65 14.46
N PHE A 92 9.10 -0.21 13.52
CA PHE A 92 7.71 0.12 13.77
C PHE A 92 6.89 -1.08 14.27
N LYS A 93 7.11 -2.27 13.71
CA LYS A 93 6.44 -3.51 14.14
C LYS A 93 6.92 -4.01 15.50
N LEU A 94 8.15 -3.67 15.88
CA LEU A 94 8.76 -4.10 17.15
C LEU A 94 8.45 -3.13 18.30
N ASN A 95 8.30 -1.83 18.02
CA ASN A 95 7.87 -0.83 19.01
C ASN A 95 6.37 -0.95 19.24
N GLN A 96 6.04 -1.95 20.02
CA GLN A 96 4.67 -2.28 20.32
C GLN A 96 4.07 -1.17 21.20
N MET A 97 2.98 -0.56 20.71
CA MET A 97 2.13 0.36 21.46
C MET A 97 2.59 1.83 21.55
N GLU A 98 3.73 2.21 21.05
CA GLU A 98 4.11 3.61 20.96
C GLU A 98 3.52 4.26 19.71
N ASN A 99 3.04 5.48 19.83
CA ASN A 99 2.64 6.29 18.68
C ASN A 99 3.87 6.76 17.93
N VAL A 100 3.83 6.69 16.62
CA VAL A 100 4.82 7.29 15.71
C VAL A 100 4.09 8.16 14.70
N ASP A 101 4.74 9.24 14.27
CA ASP A 101 4.19 10.09 13.23
C ASP A 101 4.31 9.40 11.88
N ALA A 102 3.28 9.55 11.07
CA ALA A 102 3.20 9.02 9.72
C ALA A 102 2.48 10.01 8.80
N LYS A 103 2.71 9.89 7.51
CA LYS A 103 1.84 10.46 6.47
C LYS A 103 0.87 9.39 6.01
N VAL A 104 -0.40 9.75 5.99
CA VAL A 104 -1.47 8.83 5.60
C VAL A 104 -2.24 9.40 4.42
N GLU A 105 -2.43 8.57 3.42
CA GLU A 105 -3.29 8.84 2.28
C GLU A 105 -4.30 7.69 2.17
N MET A 106 -5.56 8.02 1.92
CA MET A 106 -6.62 7.05 1.69
C MET A 106 -7.30 7.37 0.37
N LEU A 107 -7.43 6.37 -0.47
CA LEU A 107 -8.08 6.49 -1.75
C LEU A 107 -9.37 5.67 -1.76
N ASN A 108 -10.38 6.25 -2.37
CA ASN A 108 -11.59 5.53 -2.75
C ASN A 108 -11.31 4.47 -3.81
N LYS A 109 -12.25 3.56 -4.01
CA LYS A 109 -12.16 2.50 -5.04
C LYS A 109 -12.01 3.02 -6.48
N ASP A 110 -12.35 4.27 -6.75
CA ASP A 110 -12.19 4.94 -8.05
C ASP A 110 -10.87 5.72 -8.17
N GLY A 111 -10.03 5.68 -7.13
CA GLY A 111 -8.72 6.36 -7.09
C GLY A 111 -8.79 7.82 -6.64
N THR A 112 -9.97 8.35 -6.34
CA THR A 112 -10.08 9.69 -5.75
C THR A 112 -9.63 9.67 -4.28
N TYR A 113 -9.09 10.81 -3.81
CA TYR A 113 -8.71 10.93 -2.40
C TYR A 113 -9.94 10.97 -1.51
N GLU A 114 -10.00 10.07 -0.55
CA GLU A 114 -10.91 10.11 0.59
C GLU A 114 -10.32 10.95 1.72
N TYR A 115 -9.02 10.80 1.95
CA TYR A 115 -8.28 11.50 2.97
C TYR A 115 -6.81 11.63 2.56
N GLN A 116 -6.20 12.75 2.92
CA GLN A 116 -4.76 12.95 2.79
C GLN A 116 -4.28 13.89 3.90
N ASP A 117 -3.20 13.54 4.59
CA ASP A 117 -2.52 14.43 5.51
C ASP A 117 -1.97 15.64 4.74
N GLY A 118 -2.22 16.84 5.26
CA GLY A 118 -1.62 18.08 4.76
C GLY A 118 -0.09 18.07 4.85
N GLU A 119 0.57 19.04 4.25
CA GLU A 119 2.05 19.10 4.22
C GLU A 119 2.65 19.10 5.64
N LEU A 120 2.02 19.81 6.57
CA LEU A 120 2.46 19.95 7.97
C LEU A 120 1.69 19.06 8.96
N ASP A 121 0.65 18.35 8.49
CA ASP A 121 -0.16 17.48 9.34
C ASP A 121 0.44 16.08 9.38
N TYR A 122 0.26 15.41 10.51
CA TYR A 122 0.72 14.04 10.72
C TYR A 122 -0.37 13.21 11.41
N THR A 123 -0.55 12.00 10.92
CA THR A 123 -1.34 10.97 11.60
C THR A 123 -0.44 10.20 12.56
N GLU A 124 -0.83 10.13 13.83
CA GLU A 124 -0.15 9.21 14.74
C GLU A 124 -0.60 7.77 14.48
N ILE A 125 0.34 6.86 14.30
CA ILE A 125 0.05 5.44 14.12
C ILE A 125 0.72 4.58 15.18
N LYS A 126 0.04 3.54 15.63
CA LYS A 126 0.63 2.51 16.48
C LYS A 126 0.05 1.14 16.20
N VAL A 127 0.82 0.11 16.53
CA VAL A 127 0.32 -1.27 16.60
C VAL A 127 -0.63 -1.36 17.82
N ARG A 128 -1.70 -2.12 17.70
CA ARG A 128 -2.67 -2.30 18.78
C ARG A 128 -3.03 -3.76 19.03
N GLY A 129 -3.67 -4.01 20.17
CA GLY A 129 -4.13 -5.32 20.61
C GLY A 129 -3.23 -5.94 21.67
N ASN A 130 -3.70 -6.98 22.36
CA ASN A 130 -2.93 -7.67 23.40
C ASN A 130 -2.09 -8.80 22.81
N THR A 131 -2.71 -9.73 22.09
CA THR A 131 -2.05 -10.88 21.47
C THR A 131 -1.77 -10.70 19.98
N THR A 132 -2.52 -9.83 19.31
CA THR A 132 -2.43 -9.60 17.87
C THR A 132 -1.17 -8.84 17.41
N PRO A 133 -0.46 -8.06 18.24
CA PRO A 133 0.83 -7.47 17.88
C PRO A 133 1.92 -8.49 17.51
N ASP A 134 1.82 -9.71 18.02
CA ASP A 134 2.78 -10.77 17.74
C ASP A 134 2.50 -11.54 16.43
N LEU A 135 1.35 -11.29 15.82
CA LEU A 135 0.97 -11.92 14.57
C LEU A 135 1.68 -11.29 13.37
N TYR A 136 1.83 -12.05 12.30
CA TYR A 136 2.48 -11.58 11.07
C TYR A 136 1.77 -10.36 10.45
N LYS A 137 0.43 -10.38 10.36
CA LYS A 137 -0.40 -9.23 9.96
C LYS A 137 -0.94 -8.57 11.23
N LYS A 138 -0.54 -7.33 11.47
CA LYS A 138 -0.86 -6.59 12.70
C LYS A 138 -2.02 -5.63 12.50
N PRO A 139 -2.87 -5.44 13.51
CA PRO A 139 -3.83 -4.34 13.53
C PRO A 139 -3.14 -3.04 13.92
N TYR A 140 -3.65 -1.92 13.41
CA TYR A 140 -3.13 -0.58 13.68
C TYR A 140 -4.23 0.34 14.20
N GLN A 141 -3.83 1.32 15.00
CA GLN A 141 -4.64 2.47 15.35
C GLN A 141 -4.05 3.69 14.66
N LEU A 142 -4.89 4.42 13.96
CA LEU A 142 -4.58 5.72 13.39
C LEU A 142 -5.25 6.79 14.25
N LYS A 143 -4.56 7.89 14.52
CA LYS A 143 -5.13 9.07 15.17
C LYS A 143 -4.85 10.27 14.28
N LEU A 144 -5.85 10.69 13.55
CA LEU A 144 -5.78 11.81 12.63
C LEU A 144 -5.62 13.12 13.38
N GLU A 145 -5.11 14.16 12.72
CA GLU A 145 -5.00 15.50 13.31
C GLU A 145 -6.39 16.06 13.68
N ASN A 146 -7.36 15.89 12.81
CA ASN A 146 -8.73 16.37 13.00
C ASN A 146 -9.74 15.21 12.97
N LYS A 147 -10.93 15.44 13.53
CA LYS A 147 -12.06 14.54 13.30
C LYS A 147 -12.44 14.57 11.83
N THR A 148 -12.53 13.41 11.23
CA THR A 148 -12.82 13.25 9.79
C THR A 148 -13.82 12.12 9.63
N ASP A 149 -14.80 12.31 8.76
CA ASP A 149 -15.65 11.21 8.29
C ASP A 149 -14.89 10.47 7.20
N LEU A 150 -14.56 9.21 7.43
CA LEU A 150 -13.94 8.35 6.43
C LEU A 150 -14.96 7.36 5.88
N PHE A 151 -15.11 7.36 4.58
CA PHE A 151 -15.99 6.44 3.83
C PHE A 151 -17.46 6.48 4.30
N GLY A 152 -17.94 7.62 4.81
CA GLY A 152 -19.32 7.77 5.31
C GLY A 152 -19.60 7.02 6.62
N LEU A 153 -18.56 6.70 7.39
CA LEU A 153 -18.68 5.95 8.66
C LEU A 153 -18.88 6.85 9.89
N GLY A 154 -18.97 8.17 9.68
CA GLY A 154 -19.13 9.17 10.72
C GLY A 154 -17.81 9.80 11.16
N GLU A 155 -17.90 10.98 11.80
CA GLU A 155 -16.71 11.74 12.22
C GLU A 155 -15.99 11.11 13.41
N ALA A 156 -14.73 10.77 13.22
CA ALA A 156 -13.85 10.30 14.28
C ALA A 156 -12.42 10.81 14.12
N LYS A 157 -11.70 10.99 15.23
CA LYS A 157 -10.28 11.28 15.24
C LYS A 157 -9.43 10.00 15.26
N THR A 158 -9.98 8.93 15.82
CA THR A 158 -9.26 7.66 15.98
C THR A 158 -9.92 6.58 15.14
N TRP A 159 -9.14 5.96 14.29
CA TRP A 159 -9.56 4.90 13.38
C TRP A 159 -8.79 3.61 13.63
N ILE A 160 -9.41 2.47 13.35
CA ILE A 160 -8.82 1.16 13.59
C ILE A 160 -8.74 0.38 12.30
N LEU A 161 -7.51 0.00 11.92
CA LEU A 161 -7.27 -0.94 10.84
C LEU A 161 -7.23 -2.36 11.42
N LEU A 162 -8.28 -3.13 11.19
CA LEU A 162 -8.37 -4.51 11.68
C LEU A 162 -7.56 -5.44 10.77
N ALA A 163 -6.71 -6.26 11.37
CA ALA A 163 -5.91 -7.24 10.64
C ALA A 163 -6.72 -8.45 10.17
N ASN A 164 -7.72 -8.85 10.95
CA ASN A 164 -8.50 -10.08 10.73
C ASN A 164 -7.63 -11.33 10.46
N TYR A 165 -6.42 -11.37 11.02
CA TYR A 165 -5.42 -12.38 10.69
C TYR A 165 -5.86 -13.82 11.02
N LEU A 166 -6.62 -13.99 12.11
CA LEU A 166 -7.12 -15.29 12.54
C LEU A 166 -8.48 -15.65 11.92
N ASP A 167 -9.08 -14.74 11.16
CA ASP A 167 -10.33 -14.96 10.46
C ASP A 167 -10.08 -15.12 8.97
N GLN A 168 -10.01 -16.35 8.49
CA GLN A 168 -9.75 -16.66 7.08
C GLN A 168 -10.86 -16.16 6.14
N SER A 169 -12.08 -15.94 6.65
CA SER A 169 -13.19 -15.39 5.87
C SER A 169 -13.13 -13.87 5.74
N PHE A 170 -12.45 -13.20 6.67
CA PHE A 170 -12.48 -11.75 6.86
C PHE A 170 -13.87 -11.16 7.15
N LEU A 171 -14.87 -11.98 7.39
CA LEU A 171 -16.28 -11.57 7.50
C LEU A 171 -16.81 -11.48 8.93
N ARG A 172 -16.15 -12.10 9.92
CA ARG A 172 -16.70 -12.17 11.29
C ARG A 172 -16.98 -10.80 11.88
N ASN A 173 -16.00 -9.90 11.83
CA ASN A 173 -16.18 -8.53 12.33
C ASN A 173 -17.22 -7.77 11.52
N ALA A 174 -17.18 -7.86 10.20
CA ALA A 174 -18.15 -7.20 9.33
C ALA A 174 -19.58 -7.66 9.63
N THR A 175 -19.80 -8.96 9.79
CA THR A 175 -21.09 -9.54 10.14
C THR A 175 -21.58 -9.06 11.51
N MET A 176 -20.69 -9.03 12.51
CA MET A 176 -21.06 -8.56 13.85
C MET A 176 -21.40 -7.08 13.87
N PHE A 177 -20.67 -6.24 13.14
CA PHE A 177 -20.99 -4.82 13.04
C PHE A 177 -22.31 -4.57 12.31
N GLU A 178 -22.63 -5.39 11.29
CA GLU A 178 -23.92 -5.27 10.59
C GLU A 178 -25.09 -5.69 11.47
N LEU A 179 -24.93 -6.73 12.30
CA LEU A 179 -25.95 -7.18 13.24
C LEU A 179 -26.15 -6.24 14.43
N ALA A 180 -25.18 -5.37 14.72
CA ALA A 180 -25.23 -4.43 15.84
C ALA A 180 -25.82 -3.05 15.49
N LYS A 181 -26.20 -2.83 14.22
CA LYS A 181 -26.90 -1.61 13.76
C LYS A 181 -28.38 -1.67 14.14
#